data_e389f4883619a4b66b065d148263b4a9
#
_entry.id   e389f4883619a4b66b065d148263b4a9
#
_cell.length_a   1.000
_cell.length_b   1.000
_cell.length_c   1.000
_cell.angle_alpha   90.00
_cell.angle_beta   90.00
_cell.angle_gamma   90.00
#
_symmetry.space_group_name_H-M   'P 1'
#
loop_
_entity.id
_entity.type
_entity.pdbx_description
1 polymer ?
#
loop_
_entity_poly.entity_id
_entity_poly.type
_entity_poly.pdbx_seq_one_letter_code
_entity_poly.pdbx_strand_id
1 'polypeptide(L)'
;MATLAATASSSEARPWRRALLWLALLGPFFFASYGFANWMAGRHAQLPVMAFAWEARIPFVPWTIVPYWSIDLFYAISFFLCRRRLELDRHALRLLSAQVIAVACFLLWPLRFSFERPEIGGVFGWLFDVLLGFDKPFNQAPSLHIVLLIVLWVKFAQYLHGVWRLVLHVWALLIGISVLTTFQHHFIDIPTGLLAGWLCVWLWPEQGTPPLRAWQAAGDPKRWRLAALYVLGAGLLLVPVVMLRGTALWLLWPVVSLLLVSLAYAGLGTAVFQKRADGRLTMAARWLLAPYLGAAWINSRLWTRRAPQPVPVVDAVWLGRLPGTALPAPLVGVVDTCAELSCRAPGAAYASVPMLDLVVPSAAQLRAAADAIERLRGHGPVLVCCVLGYSRSAASVATWLLRTGRARDVADAVSIVRGARPSIVLHDVHLQVIAAAAAQETIA
;
A
#
# COMPACT_ATOMS: atom_id res chain seq x y z
N MET A 1 -10.55 16.44 -36.98
CA MET A 1 -11.75 16.65 -36.17
C MET A 1 -12.25 15.28 -35.72
N ALA A 2 -11.84 14.82 -34.57
CA ALA A 2 -12.38 13.60 -33.94
C ALA A 2 -12.94 14.04 -32.59
N THR A 3 -14.25 14.04 -32.51
CA THR A 3 -15.10 14.41 -31.39
C THR A 3 -14.87 13.43 -30.26
N LEU A 4 -14.16 13.84 -29.22
CA LEU A 4 -14.13 13.14 -27.95
C LEU A 4 -15.56 13.15 -27.40
N ALA A 5 -16.25 12.03 -27.52
CA ALA A 5 -17.48 11.77 -26.81
C ALA A 5 -17.20 11.80 -25.32
N ALA A 6 -17.45 12.94 -24.72
CA ALA A 6 -17.60 13.07 -23.27
C ALA A 6 -18.76 12.15 -22.87
N THR A 7 -18.45 10.94 -22.39
CA THR A 7 -19.44 10.11 -21.70
C THR A 7 -19.95 10.92 -20.52
N ALA A 8 -21.15 11.46 -20.68
CA ALA A 8 -21.91 12.08 -19.60
C ALA A 8 -21.94 11.08 -18.43
N SER A 9 -21.24 11.40 -17.34
CA SER A 9 -21.40 10.69 -16.10
C SER A 9 -22.84 10.91 -15.65
N SER A 10 -23.71 9.95 -15.89
CA SER A 10 -25.02 9.89 -15.24
C SER A 10 -24.75 10.11 -13.75
N SER A 11 -25.30 11.16 -13.17
CA SER A 11 -25.19 11.43 -11.74
C SER A 11 -25.89 10.28 -11.00
N GLU A 12 -25.11 9.29 -10.61
CA GLU A 12 -25.63 8.16 -9.83
C GLU A 12 -26.22 8.74 -8.54
N ALA A 13 -27.50 8.47 -8.29
CA ALA A 13 -28.14 8.94 -7.06
C ALA A 13 -27.39 8.39 -5.84
N ARG A 14 -27.18 9.23 -4.83
CA ARG A 14 -26.47 8.82 -3.61
C ARG A 14 -27.10 7.56 -3.01
N PRO A 15 -26.29 6.56 -2.64
CA PRO A 15 -26.78 5.23 -2.25
C PRO A 15 -27.26 5.17 -0.78
N TRP A 16 -28.15 6.09 -0.35
CA TRP A 16 -28.63 6.23 1.02
C TRP A 16 -29.21 4.94 1.62
N ARG A 17 -30.06 4.25 0.85
CA ARG A 17 -30.67 2.97 1.30
C ARG A 17 -29.60 1.91 1.51
N ARG A 18 -28.60 1.85 0.64
CA ARG A 18 -27.49 0.91 0.76
C ARG A 18 -26.58 1.26 1.93
N ALA A 19 -26.37 2.56 2.22
CA ALA A 19 -25.65 3.03 3.39
C ALA A 19 -26.33 2.59 4.70
N LEU A 20 -27.66 2.75 4.77
CA LEU A 20 -28.44 2.26 5.92
C LEU A 20 -28.36 0.74 6.07
N LEU A 21 -28.43 -0.02 4.96
CA LEU A 21 -28.28 -1.49 5.01
C LEU A 21 -26.91 -1.92 5.50
N TRP A 22 -25.83 -1.29 5.02
CA TRP A 22 -24.50 -1.58 5.51
C TRP A 22 -24.35 -1.24 6.99
N LEU A 23 -24.84 -0.08 7.43
CA LEU A 23 -24.80 0.31 8.84
C LEU A 23 -25.61 -0.63 9.73
N ALA A 24 -26.82 -1.01 9.29
CA ALA A 24 -27.69 -1.96 10.00
C ALA A 24 -27.10 -3.38 10.07
N LEU A 25 -26.23 -3.76 9.12
CA LEU A 25 -25.51 -5.03 9.16
C LEU A 25 -24.26 -4.94 10.04
N LEU A 26 -23.40 -3.94 9.78
CA LEU A 26 -22.09 -3.85 10.42
C LEU A 26 -22.15 -3.35 11.85
N GLY A 27 -23.13 -2.53 12.23
CA GLY A 27 -23.32 -2.09 13.62
C GLY A 27 -23.55 -3.27 14.58
N PRO A 28 -24.63 -4.07 14.41
CA PRO A 28 -24.84 -5.26 15.24
C PRO A 28 -23.70 -6.28 15.15
N PHE A 29 -23.10 -6.47 13.97
CA PHE A 29 -21.95 -7.36 13.80
C PHE A 29 -20.74 -6.89 14.62
N PHE A 30 -20.50 -5.57 14.66
CA PHE A 30 -19.44 -4.98 15.50
C PHE A 30 -19.65 -5.35 16.97
N PHE A 31 -20.81 -5.03 17.54
CA PHE A 31 -21.09 -5.28 18.96
C PHE A 31 -21.08 -6.78 19.28
N ALA A 32 -21.67 -7.62 18.45
CA ALA A 32 -21.73 -9.05 18.67
C ALA A 32 -20.35 -9.71 18.65
N SER A 33 -19.53 -9.42 17.62
CA SER A 33 -18.20 -10.03 17.45
C SER A 33 -17.19 -9.50 18.47
N TYR A 34 -17.23 -8.20 18.79
CA TYR A 34 -16.38 -7.60 19.81
C TYR A 34 -16.74 -8.10 21.22
N GLY A 35 -18.03 -8.16 21.53
CA GLY A 35 -18.54 -8.71 22.79
C GLY A 35 -18.21 -10.21 22.93
N PHE A 36 -18.29 -10.98 21.84
CA PHE A 36 -17.90 -12.38 21.83
C PHE A 36 -16.40 -12.57 22.14
N ALA A 37 -15.53 -11.74 21.55
CA ALA A 37 -14.10 -11.78 21.84
C ALA A 37 -13.81 -11.44 23.31
N ASN A 38 -14.46 -10.40 23.86
CA ASN A 38 -14.38 -10.05 25.27
C ASN A 38 -14.84 -11.20 26.18
N TRP A 39 -15.94 -11.85 25.83
CA TRP A 39 -16.47 -12.99 26.59
C TRP A 39 -15.52 -14.18 26.58
N MET A 40 -14.94 -14.50 25.39
CA MET A 40 -13.95 -15.57 25.26
C MET A 40 -12.68 -15.29 26.08
N ALA A 41 -12.15 -14.05 25.98
CA ALA A 41 -10.97 -13.64 26.74
C ALA A 41 -11.21 -13.71 28.26
N GLY A 42 -12.40 -13.30 28.71
CA GLY A 42 -12.77 -13.35 30.13
C GLY A 42 -12.84 -14.77 30.73
N ARG A 43 -12.78 -15.84 29.91
CA ARG A 43 -12.72 -17.23 30.38
C ARG A 43 -11.31 -17.70 30.75
N HIS A 44 -10.30 -16.95 30.37
CA HIS A 44 -8.92 -17.26 30.72
C HIS A 44 -8.62 -16.75 32.13
N ALA A 45 -8.07 -17.62 32.98
CA ALA A 45 -7.71 -17.27 34.36
C ALA A 45 -6.61 -16.21 34.42
N GLN A 46 -5.70 -16.22 33.46
CA GLN A 46 -4.60 -15.24 33.34
C GLN A 46 -4.38 -14.90 31.87
N LEU A 47 -4.26 -13.62 31.58
CA LEU A 47 -3.93 -13.12 30.24
C LEU A 47 -2.63 -12.34 30.29
N PRO A 48 -1.77 -12.47 29.25
CA PRO A 48 -0.54 -11.71 29.18
C PRO A 48 -0.80 -10.22 29.00
N VAL A 49 0.11 -9.43 29.56
CA VAL A 49 0.16 -7.97 29.43
C VAL A 49 1.36 -7.62 28.56
N MET A 50 1.18 -6.70 27.62
CA MET A 50 2.25 -6.17 26.77
C MET A 50 2.36 -4.66 26.95
N ALA A 51 2.94 -4.23 28.07
CA ALA A 51 3.19 -2.83 28.38
C ALA A 51 4.70 -2.53 28.38
N PHE A 52 5.09 -1.34 27.92
CA PHE A 52 6.45 -0.83 28.08
C PHE A 52 6.58 -0.09 29.41
N ALA A 53 7.73 -0.18 30.07
CA ALA A 53 7.95 0.44 31.38
C ALA A 53 7.69 1.96 31.40
N TRP A 54 7.90 2.65 30.28
CA TRP A 54 7.67 4.10 30.20
C TRP A 54 6.18 4.46 30.13
N GLU A 55 5.27 3.53 29.79
CA GLU A 55 3.82 3.78 29.71
C GLU A 55 3.23 4.13 31.09
N ALA A 56 3.83 3.69 32.18
CA ALA A 56 3.44 4.08 33.54
C ALA A 56 3.53 5.59 33.80
N ARG A 57 4.23 6.35 32.93
CA ARG A 57 4.33 7.81 33.01
C ARG A 57 3.24 8.54 32.20
N ILE A 58 2.44 7.81 31.43
CA ILE A 58 1.33 8.41 30.66
C ILE A 58 0.26 8.84 31.66
N PRO A 59 -0.15 10.12 31.66
CA PRO A 59 -1.20 10.57 32.57
C PRO A 59 -2.57 10.08 32.12
N PHE A 60 -3.42 9.77 33.08
CA PHE A 60 -4.85 9.62 32.80
C PHE A 60 -5.49 11.00 32.62
N VAL A 61 -6.16 11.23 31.48
CA VAL A 61 -6.73 12.54 31.12
C VAL A 61 -8.22 12.35 30.79
N PRO A 62 -9.14 12.62 31.74
CA PRO A 62 -10.55 12.26 31.63
C PRO A 62 -11.28 12.82 30.42
N TRP A 63 -11.04 14.09 30.03
CA TRP A 63 -11.74 14.73 28.92
C TRP A 63 -11.43 14.09 27.56
N THR A 64 -10.35 13.31 27.45
CA THR A 64 -9.99 12.61 26.21
C THR A 64 -10.93 11.46 25.86
N ILE A 65 -11.87 11.12 26.76
CA ILE A 65 -13.00 10.22 26.47
C ILE A 65 -13.88 10.78 25.35
N VAL A 66 -13.94 12.11 25.16
CA VAL A 66 -14.76 12.75 24.12
C VAL A 66 -14.21 12.45 22.72
N PRO A 67 -12.92 12.73 22.38
CA PRO A 67 -12.37 12.27 21.11
C PRO A 67 -12.38 10.74 20.99
N TYR A 68 -12.16 9.97 22.05
CA TYR A 68 -12.25 8.52 22.04
C TYR A 68 -13.62 8.04 21.53
N TRP A 69 -14.72 8.49 22.09
CA TRP A 69 -16.07 8.10 21.70
C TRP A 69 -16.51 8.66 20.35
N SER A 70 -15.93 9.78 19.93
CA SER A 70 -16.31 10.39 18.65
C SER A 70 -16.11 9.45 17.45
N ILE A 71 -15.29 8.42 17.58
CA ILE A 71 -15.05 7.46 16.50
C ILE A 71 -16.33 6.73 16.07
N ASP A 72 -17.25 6.47 17.01
CA ASP A 72 -18.51 5.80 16.71
C ASP A 72 -19.41 6.69 15.83
N LEU A 73 -19.40 8.01 16.12
CA LEU A 73 -20.10 8.98 15.28
C LEU A 73 -19.48 9.07 13.90
N PHE A 74 -18.13 9.14 13.81
CA PHE A 74 -17.42 9.12 12.53
C PHE A 74 -17.72 7.83 11.76
N TYR A 75 -17.77 6.69 12.44
CA TYR A 75 -18.14 5.41 11.83
C TYR A 75 -19.50 5.48 11.17
N ALA A 76 -20.54 5.88 11.90
CA ALA A 76 -21.90 5.98 11.38
C ALA A 76 -22.02 6.98 10.23
N ILE A 77 -21.44 8.18 10.36
CA ILE A 77 -21.50 9.23 9.32
C ILE A 77 -20.74 8.79 8.06
N SER A 78 -19.68 8.00 8.17
CA SER A 78 -18.81 7.63 7.04
C SER A 78 -19.52 6.93 5.89
N PHE A 79 -20.56 6.16 6.16
CA PHE A 79 -21.37 5.49 5.13
C PHE A 79 -22.12 6.51 4.26
N PHE A 80 -22.56 7.61 4.84
CA PHE A 80 -23.36 8.63 4.18
C PHE A 80 -22.52 9.65 3.41
N LEU A 81 -21.20 9.64 3.57
CA LEU A 81 -20.28 10.45 2.77
C LEU A 81 -20.14 9.94 1.33
N CYS A 82 -20.29 8.62 1.15
CA CYS A 82 -20.05 7.97 -0.13
C CYS A 82 -21.06 8.42 -1.20
N ARG A 83 -20.53 8.78 -2.37
CA ARG A 83 -21.34 9.31 -3.48
C ARG A 83 -21.75 8.23 -4.48
N ARG A 84 -21.00 7.14 -4.60
CA ARG A 84 -21.20 6.02 -5.54
C ARG A 84 -21.33 4.70 -4.79
N ARG A 85 -22.07 3.74 -5.38
CA ARG A 85 -22.27 2.40 -4.79
C ARG A 85 -20.94 1.67 -4.57
N LEU A 86 -20.07 1.66 -5.57
CA LEU A 86 -18.76 0.98 -5.47
C LEU A 86 -17.87 1.58 -4.37
N GLU A 87 -17.91 2.89 -4.22
CA GLU A 87 -17.17 3.60 -3.16
C GLU A 87 -17.67 3.18 -1.78
N LEU A 88 -19.00 3.15 -1.61
CA LEU A 88 -19.65 2.73 -0.38
C LEU A 88 -19.31 1.28 -0.03
N ASP A 89 -19.44 0.37 -1.00
CA ASP A 89 -19.16 -1.05 -0.78
C ASP A 89 -17.69 -1.29 -0.39
N ARG A 90 -16.75 -0.61 -1.05
CA ARG A 90 -15.33 -0.69 -0.70
C ARG A 90 -15.06 -0.15 0.70
N HIS A 91 -15.72 0.94 1.08
CA HIS A 91 -15.61 1.49 2.42
C HIS A 91 -16.18 0.54 3.47
N ALA A 92 -17.36 -0.01 3.25
CA ALA A 92 -17.98 -1.01 4.12
C ALA A 92 -17.12 -2.28 4.26
N LEU A 93 -16.50 -2.74 3.15
CA LEU A 93 -15.58 -3.87 3.18
C LEU A 93 -14.28 -3.57 3.93
N ARG A 94 -13.78 -2.32 3.93
CA ARG A 94 -12.67 -1.89 4.81
C ARG A 94 -13.06 -2.02 6.28
N LEU A 95 -14.25 -1.53 6.66
CA LEU A 95 -14.75 -1.60 8.03
C LEU A 95 -15.01 -3.06 8.47
N LEU A 96 -15.59 -3.88 7.59
CA LEU A 96 -15.75 -5.31 7.82
C LEU A 96 -14.40 -6.01 8.02
N SER A 97 -13.42 -5.72 7.14
CA SER A 97 -12.08 -6.29 7.25
C SER A 97 -11.38 -5.85 8.55
N ALA A 98 -11.57 -4.60 8.98
CA ALA A 98 -11.05 -4.08 10.25
C ALA A 98 -11.59 -4.90 11.43
N GLN A 99 -12.90 -5.13 11.45
CA GLN A 99 -13.55 -5.92 12.49
C GLN A 99 -13.07 -7.36 12.50
N VAL A 100 -13.05 -8.02 11.32
CA VAL A 100 -12.64 -9.44 11.20
C VAL A 100 -11.18 -9.61 11.62
N ILE A 101 -10.27 -8.74 11.16
CA ILE A 101 -8.84 -8.82 11.50
C ILE A 101 -8.64 -8.62 13.01
N ALA A 102 -9.26 -7.58 13.59
CA ALA A 102 -9.09 -7.29 15.00
C ALA A 102 -9.65 -8.42 15.88
N VAL A 103 -10.87 -8.88 15.61
CA VAL A 103 -11.50 -9.97 16.36
C VAL A 103 -10.70 -11.28 16.23
N ALA A 104 -10.22 -11.60 15.03
CA ALA A 104 -9.34 -12.77 14.83
C ALA A 104 -8.07 -12.67 15.68
N CYS A 105 -7.43 -11.51 15.74
CA CYS A 105 -6.26 -11.30 16.60
C CYS A 105 -6.61 -11.42 18.09
N PHE A 106 -7.73 -10.86 18.54
CA PHE A 106 -8.17 -10.96 19.94
C PHE A 106 -8.43 -12.39 20.37
N LEU A 107 -8.98 -13.21 19.48
CA LEU A 107 -9.25 -14.63 19.76
C LEU A 107 -7.96 -15.48 19.72
N LEU A 108 -7.05 -15.21 18.77
CA LEU A 108 -5.80 -15.95 18.61
C LEU A 108 -4.73 -15.55 19.62
N TRP A 109 -4.74 -14.28 20.05
CA TRP A 109 -3.75 -13.70 20.94
C TRP A 109 -4.40 -12.77 21.96
N PRO A 110 -5.19 -13.30 22.90
CA PRO A 110 -5.87 -12.49 23.90
C PRO A 110 -4.86 -11.82 24.83
N LEU A 111 -4.99 -10.51 25.00
CA LEU A 111 -4.15 -9.68 25.87
C LEU A 111 -5.04 -8.94 26.86
N ARG A 112 -4.44 -8.46 27.97
CA ARG A 112 -5.12 -7.68 28.99
C ARG A 112 -4.46 -6.32 29.16
N PHE A 113 -5.29 -5.27 29.33
CA PHE A 113 -4.86 -3.99 29.82
C PHE A 113 -4.56 -4.06 31.34
N SER A 114 -3.51 -3.38 31.82
CA SER A 114 -3.00 -3.59 33.18
C SER A 114 -3.08 -2.40 34.12
N PHE A 115 -3.29 -1.16 33.61
CA PHE A 115 -3.35 0.01 34.48
C PHE A 115 -4.75 0.18 35.06
N GLU A 116 -4.79 0.56 36.35
CA GLU A 116 -6.03 0.90 37.02
C GLU A 116 -6.43 2.34 36.72
N ARG A 117 -7.67 2.51 36.32
CA ARG A 117 -8.22 3.83 36.04
C ARG A 117 -8.67 4.49 37.35
N PRO A 118 -8.28 5.75 37.61
CA PRO A 118 -8.80 6.51 38.74
C PRO A 118 -10.32 6.68 38.64
N GLU A 119 -11.00 6.58 39.79
CA GLU A 119 -12.42 6.92 39.87
C GLU A 119 -12.60 8.43 39.68
N ILE A 120 -13.52 8.80 38.81
CA ILE A 120 -13.84 10.20 38.51
C ILE A 120 -15.35 10.38 38.49
N GLY A 121 -15.80 11.53 38.96
CA GLY A 121 -17.20 11.93 38.91
C GLY A 121 -17.56 12.84 37.74
N GLY A 122 -18.78 13.32 37.73
CA GLY A 122 -19.30 14.25 36.73
C GLY A 122 -19.54 13.63 35.36
N VAL A 123 -19.59 14.47 34.30
CA VAL A 123 -19.95 14.04 32.95
C VAL A 123 -18.95 13.02 32.38
N PHE A 124 -17.67 13.23 32.62
CA PHE A 124 -16.65 12.29 32.14
C PHE A 124 -16.73 10.96 32.89
N GLY A 125 -16.98 10.95 34.19
CA GLY A 125 -17.22 9.74 34.98
C GLY A 125 -18.37 8.92 34.39
N TRP A 126 -19.50 9.55 34.15
CA TRP A 126 -20.64 8.90 33.52
C TRP A 126 -20.33 8.30 32.15
N LEU A 127 -19.55 9.01 31.29
CA LEU A 127 -19.13 8.48 30.02
C LEU A 127 -18.24 7.22 30.16
N PHE A 128 -17.35 7.21 31.16
CA PHE A 128 -16.53 6.02 31.43
C PHE A 128 -17.37 4.87 32.00
N ASP A 129 -18.39 5.12 32.83
CA ASP A 129 -19.27 4.08 33.35
C ASP A 129 -20.06 3.39 32.24
N VAL A 130 -20.58 4.20 31.30
CA VAL A 130 -21.24 3.67 30.07
C VAL A 130 -20.27 2.83 29.25
N LEU A 131 -19.03 3.32 29.02
CA LEU A 131 -18.00 2.59 28.30
C LEU A 131 -17.68 1.24 28.94
N LEU A 132 -17.49 1.20 30.27
CA LEU A 132 -17.16 -0.01 31.02
C LEU A 132 -18.29 -1.06 31.00
N GLY A 133 -19.52 -0.63 30.78
CA GLY A 133 -20.65 -1.54 30.56
C GLY A 133 -20.43 -2.46 29.34
N PHE A 134 -19.72 -1.97 28.34
CA PHE A 134 -19.49 -2.66 27.08
C PHE A 134 -18.02 -3.06 26.84
N ASP A 135 -17.09 -2.15 27.04
CA ASP A 135 -15.66 -2.36 26.75
C ASP A 135 -14.95 -2.95 27.97
N LYS A 136 -14.45 -4.17 27.80
CA LYS A 136 -13.70 -4.91 28.83
C LYS A 136 -12.20 -4.83 28.52
N PRO A 137 -11.31 -5.00 29.51
CA PRO A 137 -9.86 -4.78 29.32
C PRO A 137 -9.15 -5.94 28.57
N PHE A 138 -9.78 -6.58 27.61
CA PHE A 138 -9.24 -7.78 26.95
C PHE A 138 -8.91 -7.64 25.47
N ASN A 139 -9.63 -6.82 24.73
CA ASN A 139 -9.47 -6.65 23.30
C ASN A 139 -8.39 -5.62 22.98
N GLN A 140 -7.11 -6.02 23.10
CA GLN A 140 -5.99 -5.08 23.07
C GLN A 140 -5.36 -4.93 21.66
N ALA A 141 -4.49 -5.83 21.24
CA ALA A 141 -3.73 -5.72 19.98
C ALA A 141 -4.37 -6.52 18.84
N PRO A 142 -4.60 -5.90 17.69
CA PRO A 142 -4.45 -4.48 17.35
C PRO A 142 -5.59 -3.63 17.93
N SER A 143 -5.30 -2.39 18.38
CA SER A 143 -6.39 -1.48 18.80
C SER A 143 -7.39 -1.28 17.66
N LEU A 144 -8.63 -1.74 17.85
CA LEU A 144 -9.69 -1.56 16.85
C LEU A 144 -10.01 -0.08 16.63
N HIS A 145 -9.91 0.76 17.69
CA HIS A 145 -10.02 2.20 17.56
C HIS A 145 -9.01 2.78 16.55
N ILE A 146 -7.75 2.35 16.62
CA ILE A 146 -6.71 2.81 15.69
C ILE A 146 -6.92 2.25 14.28
N VAL A 147 -7.37 1.00 14.14
CA VAL A 147 -7.73 0.41 12.84
C VAL A 147 -8.83 1.23 12.18
N LEU A 148 -9.92 1.50 12.92
CA LEU A 148 -11.04 2.30 12.44
C LEU A 148 -10.62 3.75 12.18
N LEU A 149 -9.80 4.35 13.06
CA LEU A 149 -9.27 5.70 12.87
C LEU A 149 -8.60 5.86 11.50
N ILE A 150 -7.74 4.92 11.08
CA ILE A 150 -7.08 5.00 9.78
C ILE A 150 -8.09 4.91 8.64
N VAL A 151 -9.02 3.97 8.69
CA VAL A 151 -10.04 3.78 7.64
C VAL A 151 -10.94 5.02 7.51
N LEU A 152 -11.38 5.56 8.64
CA LEU A 152 -12.25 6.73 8.70
C LEU A 152 -11.50 8.01 8.32
N TRP A 153 -10.30 8.22 8.84
CA TRP A 153 -9.45 9.36 8.47
C TRP A 153 -9.21 9.43 6.95
N VAL A 154 -8.85 8.30 6.33
CA VAL A 154 -8.69 8.23 4.86
C VAL A 154 -9.99 8.57 4.15
N LYS A 155 -11.14 8.12 4.65
CA LYS A 155 -12.45 8.40 4.04
C LYS A 155 -12.83 9.88 4.17
N PHE A 156 -12.76 10.46 5.36
CA PHE A 156 -13.11 11.86 5.58
C PHE A 156 -12.15 12.82 4.87
N ALA A 157 -10.85 12.50 4.82
CA ALA A 157 -9.85 13.33 4.15
C ALA A 157 -10.07 13.49 2.62
N GLN A 158 -10.90 12.66 2.00
CA GLN A 158 -11.30 12.77 0.60
C GLN A 158 -12.30 13.90 0.37
N TYR A 159 -13.11 14.22 1.39
CA TYR A 159 -14.20 15.18 1.30
C TYR A 159 -13.91 16.51 1.96
N LEU A 160 -12.98 16.55 2.91
CA LEU A 160 -12.60 17.75 3.64
C LEU A 160 -11.39 18.43 3.01
N HIS A 161 -11.44 19.76 2.88
CA HIS A 161 -10.41 20.58 2.24
C HIS A 161 -10.08 21.80 3.12
N GLY A 162 -8.96 22.45 2.85
CA GLY A 162 -8.53 23.67 3.56
C GLY A 162 -8.45 23.45 5.08
N VAL A 163 -9.00 24.38 5.86
CA VAL A 163 -8.98 24.38 7.32
C VAL A 163 -9.68 23.16 7.93
N TRP A 164 -10.77 22.69 7.31
CA TRP A 164 -11.49 21.49 7.80
C TRP A 164 -10.65 20.22 7.69
N ARG A 165 -9.76 20.14 6.73
CA ARG A 165 -8.79 19.04 6.64
C ARG A 165 -7.76 19.10 7.76
N LEU A 166 -7.31 20.31 8.14
CA LEU A 166 -6.44 20.47 9.30
C LEU A 166 -7.15 20.08 10.59
N VAL A 167 -8.40 20.53 10.79
CA VAL A 167 -9.24 20.13 11.94
C VAL A 167 -9.37 18.61 12.00
N LEU A 168 -9.63 17.94 10.88
CA LEU A 168 -9.67 16.48 10.82
C LEU A 168 -8.34 15.86 11.27
N HIS A 169 -7.21 16.38 10.82
CA HIS A 169 -5.90 15.82 11.20
C HIS A 169 -5.63 15.98 12.70
N VAL A 170 -5.93 17.14 13.27
CA VAL A 170 -5.78 17.39 14.70
C VAL A 170 -6.72 16.49 15.51
N TRP A 171 -7.99 16.36 15.08
CA TRP A 171 -8.96 15.51 15.77
C TRP A 171 -8.58 14.03 15.69
N ALA A 172 -8.12 13.55 14.52
CA ALA A 172 -7.62 12.20 14.36
C ALA A 172 -6.41 11.92 15.27
N LEU A 173 -5.51 12.88 15.43
CA LEU A 173 -4.40 12.79 16.38
C LEU A 173 -4.90 12.68 17.83
N LEU A 174 -5.90 13.50 18.21
CA LEU A 174 -6.52 13.44 19.54
C LEU A 174 -7.17 12.08 19.78
N ILE A 175 -7.91 11.52 18.81
CA ILE A 175 -8.43 10.15 18.90
C ILE A 175 -7.29 9.15 19.11
N GLY A 176 -6.20 9.27 18.34
CA GLY A 176 -5.05 8.37 18.46
C GLY A 176 -4.35 8.45 19.83
N ILE A 177 -4.26 9.66 20.42
CA ILE A 177 -3.68 9.85 21.77
C ILE A 177 -4.66 9.37 22.84
N SER A 178 -5.96 9.57 22.64
CA SER A 178 -6.98 9.25 23.63
C SER A 178 -6.99 7.78 24.04
N VAL A 179 -6.63 6.84 23.15
CA VAL A 179 -6.59 5.41 23.48
C VAL A 179 -5.61 5.11 24.64
N LEU A 180 -4.54 5.91 24.79
CA LEU A 180 -3.59 5.80 25.88
C LEU A 180 -4.04 6.58 27.11
N THR A 181 -4.48 7.83 26.93
CA THR A 181 -4.81 8.74 28.02
C THR A 181 -6.16 8.45 28.70
N THR A 182 -7.01 7.63 28.08
CA THR A 182 -8.22 7.05 28.70
C THR A 182 -7.95 5.70 29.37
N PHE A 183 -6.72 5.21 29.32
CA PHE A 183 -6.35 3.90 29.86
C PHE A 183 -7.21 2.76 29.28
N GLN A 184 -7.33 2.75 27.93
CA GLN A 184 -8.01 1.68 27.20
C GLN A 184 -7.01 0.72 26.53
N HIS A 185 -5.88 1.23 26.05
CA HIS A 185 -4.90 0.47 25.29
C HIS A 185 -3.47 0.72 25.76
N HIS A 186 -2.62 -0.29 25.62
CA HIS A 186 -1.17 -0.15 25.70
C HIS A 186 -0.59 0.38 24.38
N PHE A 187 0.61 0.95 24.46
CA PHE A 187 1.23 1.60 23.29
C PHE A 187 1.38 0.66 22.08
N ILE A 188 1.68 -0.62 22.31
CA ILE A 188 1.86 -1.60 21.22
C ILE A 188 0.60 -1.79 20.36
N ASP A 189 -0.57 -1.52 20.93
CA ASP A 189 -1.85 -1.64 20.23
C ASP A 189 -1.99 -0.57 19.14
N ILE A 190 -1.26 0.56 19.25
CA ILE A 190 -1.27 1.64 18.25
C ILE A 190 -0.55 1.20 16.97
N PRO A 191 0.76 0.83 16.96
CA PRO A 191 1.44 0.44 15.71
C PRO A 191 0.81 -0.81 15.07
N THR A 192 0.33 -1.77 15.86
CA THR A 192 -0.39 -2.93 15.31
C THR A 192 -1.74 -2.52 14.72
N GLY A 193 -2.46 -1.58 15.34
CA GLY A 193 -3.67 -0.97 14.80
C GLY A 193 -3.43 -0.18 13.51
N LEU A 194 -2.33 0.59 13.44
CA LEU A 194 -1.92 1.30 12.22
C LEU A 194 -1.65 0.32 11.06
N LEU A 195 -0.91 -0.77 11.32
CA LEU A 195 -0.64 -1.80 10.31
C LEU A 195 -1.93 -2.44 9.80
N ALA A 196 -2.83 -2.85 10.70
CA ALA A 196 -4.11 -3.45 10.35
C ALA A 196 -5.01 -2.45 9.59
N GLY A 197 -5.08 -1.19 10.01
CA GLY A 197 -5.85 -0.14 9.35
C GLY A 197 -5.37 0.12 7.92
N TRP A 198 -4.07 0.26 7.72
CA TRP A 198 -3.50 0.40 6.39
C TRP A 198 -3.68 -0.85 5.53
N LEU A 199 -3.65 -2.06 6.13
CA LEU A 199 -3.96 -3.30 5.43
C LEU A 199 -5.42 -3.31 4.93
N CYS A 200 -6.40 -2.85 5.73
CA CYS A 200 -7.78 -2.73 5.30
C CYS A 200 -7.95 -1.76 4.12
N VAL A 201 -7.25 -0.61 4.15
CA VAL A 201 -7.26 0.35 3.03
C VAL A 201 -6.59 -0.22 1.79
N TRP A 202 -5.51 -1.01 1.95
CA TRP A 202 -4.80 -1.66 0.86
C TRP A 202 -5.63 -2.80 0.23
N LEU A 203 -6.34 -3.60 1.03
CA LEU A 203 -7.22 -4.67 0.54
C LEU A 203 -8.33 -4.14 -0.38
N TRP A 204 -8.86 -2.97 -0.05
CA TRP A 204 -9.98 -2.34 -0.77
C TRP A 204 -9.60 -0.93 -1.23
N PRO A 205 -8.73 -0.79 -2.26
CA PRO A 205 -8.29 0.51 -2.74
C PRO A 205 -9.46 1.30 -3.34
N GLU A 206 -9.39 2.62 -3.26
CA GLU A 206 -10.42 3.52 -3.80
C GLU A 206 -10.56 3.39 -5.32
N GLN A 207 -9.42 3.24 -5.99
CA GLN A 207 -9.33 3.09 -7.45
C GLN A 207 -8.60 1.80 -7.80
N GLY A 208 -8.85 1.30 -8.99
CA GLY A 208 -8.22 0.08 -9.49
C GLY A 208 -8.87 -1.21 -8.96
N THR A 209 -8.26 -2.33 -9.26
CA THR A 209 -8.73 -3.66 -8.84
C THR A 209 -8.20 -3.98 -7.43
N PRO A 210 -9.02 -4.52 -6.51
CA PRO A 210 -8.55 -5.04 -5.24
C PRO A 210 -7.45 -6.08 -5.47
N PRO A 211 -6.33 -6.04 -4.71
CA PRO A 211 -5.18 -6.92 -4.95
C PRO A 211 -5.54 -8.40 -4.98
N LEU A 212 -6.40 -8.85 -4.07
CA LEU A 212 -6.82 -10.26 -4.00
C LEU A 212 -7.56 -10.74 -5.26
N ARG A 213 -8.23 -9.85 -5.99
CA ARG A 213 -8.90 -10.18 -7.26
C ARG A 213 -7.92 -10.29 -8.43
N ALA A 214 -6.70 -9.78 -8.26
CA ALA A 214 -5.62 -9.89 -9.26
C ALA A 214 -4.81 -11.19 -9.10
N TRP A 215 -5.19 -12.08 -8.19
CA TRP A 215 -4.46 -13.31 -7.94
C TRP A 215 -4.44 -14.21 -9.17
N GLN A 216 -3.24 -14.51 -9.62
CA GLN A 216 -2.95 -15.51 -10.65
C GLN A 216 -1.67 -16.23 -10.20
N ALA A 217 -1.80 -17.50 -9.80
CA ALA A 217 -0.67 -18.28 -9.33
C ALA A 217 0.50 -18.23 -10.33
N ALA A 218 1.69 -17.98 -9.83
CA ALA A 218 2.86 -17.89 -10.67
C ALA A 218 3.17 -19.23 -11.35
N GLY A 219 3.28 -19.22 -12.69
CA GLY A 219 3.72 -20.40 -13.46
C GLY A 219 5.24 -20.59 -13.47
N ASP A 220 6.03 -19.55 -13.16
CA ASP A 220 7.49 -19.62 -13.17
C ASP A 220 8.03 -20.06 -11.80
N PRO A 221 8.81 -21.18 -11.73
CA PRO A 221 9.46 -21.64 -10.49
C PRO A 221 10.36 -20.58 -9.83
N LYS A 222 10.97 -19.71 -10.61
CA LYS A 222 11.80 -18.61 -10.08
C LYS A 222 10.98 -17.66 -9.20
N ARG A 223 9.74 -17.37 -9.58
CA ARG A 223 8.85 -16.52 -8.79
C ARG A 223 8.53 -17.16 -7.43
N TRP A 224 8.29 -18.47 -7.39
CA TRP A 224 8.06 -19.21 -6.14
C TRP A 224 9.30 -19.23 -5.24
N ARG A 225 10.51 -19.35 -5.81
CA ARG A 225 11.77 -19.22 -5.04
C ARG A 225 11.91 -17.84 -4.42
N LEU A 226 11.61 -16.79 -5.19
CA LEU A 226 11.63 -15.42 -4.67
C LEU A 226 10.58 -15.23 -3.55
N ALA A 227 9.35 -15.72 -3.76
CA ALA A 227 8.31 -15.70 -2.73
C ALA A 227 8.78 -16.38 -1.44
N ALA A 228 9.36 -17.58 -1.56
CA ALA A 228 9.89 -18.33 -0.41
C ALA A 228 11.03 -17.60 0.31
N LEU A 229 11.94 -16.95 -0.42
CA LEU A 229 13.00 -16.13 0.18
C LEU A 229 12.45 -14.96 1.00
N TYR A 230 11.39 -14.29 0.51
CA TYR A 230 10.73 -13.22 1.27
C TYR A 230 10.00 -13.76 2.50
N VAL A 231 9.35 -14.94 2.42
CA VAL A 231 8.76 -15.60 3.58
C VAL A 231 9.85 -15.99 4.60
N LEU A 232 10.96 -16.54 4.14
CA LEU A 232 12.10 -16.87 5.01
C LEU A 232 12.63 -15.62 5.72
N GLY A 233 12.83 -14.53 4.98
CA GLY A 233 13.24 -13.24 5.55
C GLY A 233 12.26 -12.72 6.59
N ALA A 234 10.95 -12.82 6.33
CA ALA A 234 9.91 -12.47 7.29
C ALA A 234 9.96 -13.37 8.54
N GLY A 235 10.15 -14.68 8.35
CA GLY A 235 10.30 -15.65 9.45
C GLY A 235 11.53 -15.35 10.33
N LEU A 236 12.66 -15.03 9.71
CA LEU A 236 13.88 -14.65 10.45
C LEU A 236 13.67 -13.39 11.29
N LEU A 237 12.92 -12.39 10.77
CA LEU A 237 12.58 -11.19 11.53
C LEU A 237 11.53 -11.47 12.63
N LEU A 238 10.72 -12.51 12.48
CA LEU A 238 9.73 -12.88 13.49
C LEU A 238 10.37 -13.55 14.71
N VAL A 239 11.51 -14.20 14.56
CA VAL A 239 12.22 -14.83 15.69
C VAL A 239 12.50 -13.84 16.82
N PRO A 240 13.19 -12.71 16.62
CA PRO A 240 13.39 -11.72 17.69
C PRO A 240 12.08 -11.12 18.20
N VAL A 241 11.05 -11.00 17.40
CA VAL A 241 9.71 -10.54 17.86
C VAL A 241 9.18 -11.46 18.95
N VAL A 242 9.26 -12.78 18.74
CA VAL A 242 8.75 -13.78 19.68
C VAL A 242 9.65 -13.92 20.90
N MET A 243 10.98 -13.92 20.69
CA MET A 243 11.96 -14.19 21.75
C MET A 243 12.21 -12.99 22.67
N LEU A 244 12.38 -11.78 22.10
CA LEU A 244 12.77 -10.60 22.85
C LEU A 244 11.60 -9.74 23.28
N ARG A 245 10.48 -9.79 22.55
CA ARG A 245 9.32 -8.92 22.78
C ARG A 245 9.73 -7.43 22.85
N GLY A 246 9.02 -6.60 23.59
CA GLY A 246 9.40 -5.20 23.78
C GLY A 246 9.66 -4.46 22.47
N THR A 247 10.81 -3.81 22.32
CA THR A 247 11.16 -3.04 21.11
C THR A 247 11.25 -3.88 19.84
N ALA A 248 11.49 -5.21 19.94
CA ALA A 248 11.53 -6.10 18.78
C ALA A 248 10.16 -6.20 18.06
N LEU A 249 9.05 -5.83 18.70
CA LEU A 249 7.73 -5.75 18.08
C LEU A 249 7.66 -4.79 16.90
N TRP A 250 8.55 -3.80 16.81
CA TRP A 250 8.67 -2.94 15.64
C TRP A 250 9.04 -3.70 14.35
N LEU A 251 9.65 -4.88 14.48
CA LEU A 251 9.97 -5.76 13.35
C LEU A 251 8.72 -6.37 12.70
N LEU A 252 7.54 -6.30 13.33
CA LEU A 252 6.27 -6.70 12.70
C LEU A 252 6.00 -5.90 11.42
N TRP A 253 6.42 -4.65 11.34
CA TRP A 253 6.25 -3.84 10.14
C TRP A 253 7.05 -4.40 8.95
N PRO A 254 8.39 -4.57 9.00
CA PRO A 254 9.09 -5.23 7.90
C PRO A 254 8.63 -6.68 7.66
N VAL A 255 8.18 -7.44 8.67
CA VAL A 255 7.58 -8.77 8.47
C VAL A 255 6.38 -8.68 7.54
N VAL A 256 5.39 -7.80 7.83
CA VAL A 256 4.21 -7.59 6.98
C VAL A 256 4.62 -7.13 5.58
N SER A 257 5.59 -6.21 5.50
CA SER A 257 6.10 -5.72 4.22
C SER A 257 6.67 -6.84 3.35
N LEU A 258 7.50 -7.73 3.91
CA LEU A 258 8.10 -8.86 3.19
C LEU A 258 7.05 -9.90 2.80
N LEU A 259 6.06 -10.17 3.65
CA LEU A 259 4.96 -11.08 3.32
C LEU A 259 4.13 -10.56 2.14
N LEU A 260 3.84 -9.25 2.09
CA LEU A 260 3.15 -8.64 0.96
C LEU A 260 3.98 -8.75 -0.33
N VAL A 261 5.30 -8.53 -0.26
CA VAL A 261 6.21 -8.72 -1.40
C VAL A 261 6.26 -10.19 -1.84
N SER A 262 6.28 -11.13 -0.89
CA SER A 262 6.15 -12.56 -1.20
C SER A 262 4.88 -12.85 -2.01
N LEU A 263 3.74 -12.30 -1.59
CA LEU A 263 2.48 -12.45 -2.33
C LEU A 263 2.53 -11.83 -3.74
N ALA A 264 3.32 -10.76 -3.96
CA ALA A 264 3.55 -10.22 -5.30
C ALA A 264 4.20 -11.26 -6.23
N TYR A 265 5.19 -11.98 -5.73
CA TYR A 265 5.87 -13.02 -6.52
C TYR A 265 5.02 -14.29 -6.63
N ALA A 266 4.28 -14.68 -5.60
CA ALA A 266 3.45 -15.89 -5.60
C ALA A 266 2.25 -15.79 -6.56
N GLY A 267 1.63 -14.59 -6.69
CA GLY A 267 0.44 -14.51 -7.54
C GLY A 267 -0.20 -13.13 -7.72
N LEU A 268 -0.03 -12.19 -6.77
CA LEU A 268 -0.67 -10.87 -6.87
C LEU A 268 0.02 -9.94 -7.88
N GLY A 269 1.24 -10.24 -8.30
CA GLY A 269 1.96 -9.46 -9.29
C GLY A 269 2.19 -8.01 -8.84
N THR A 270 2.15 -7.10 -9.80
CA THR A 270 2.35 -5.66 -9.57
C THR A 270 1.22 -4.99 -8.79
N ALA A 271 0.07 -5.67 -8.63
CA ALA A 271 -1.08 -5.15 -7.89
C ALA A 271 -0.77 -4.89 -6.40
N VAL A 272 0.24 -5.58 -5.82
CA VAL A 272 0.70 -5.35 -4.44
C VAL A 272 1.18 -3.92 -4.24
N PHE A 273 1.84 -3.35 -5.22
CA PHE A 273 2.42 -2.00 -5.14
C PHE A 273 1.39 -0.90 -5.39
N GLN A 274 0.23 -1.22 -5.97
CA GLN A 274 -0.85 -0.26 -6.25
C GLN A 274 -0.36 1.04 -6.88
N LYS A 275 0.52 0.91 -7.90
CA LYS A 275 1.06 2.06 -8.62
C LYS A 275 -0.02 2.68 -9.49
N ARG A 276 -0.20 3.99 -9.32
CA ARG A 276 -1.20 4.78 -10.04
C ARG A 276 -0.67 5.24 -11.38
N ALA A 277 -1.57 5.69 -12.26
CA ALA A 277 -1.20 6.22 -13.57
C ALA A 277 -0.28 7.47 -13.48
N ASP A 278 -0.29 8.19 -12.35
CA ASP A 278 0.59 9.32 -12.07
C ASP A 278 1.99 8.93 -11.55
N GLY A 279 2.30 7.64 -11.51
CA GLY A 279 3.59 7.10 -11.04
C GLY A 279 3.73 6.99 -9.52
N ARG A 280 2.74 7.42 -8.76
CA ARG A 280 2.76 7.34 -7.29
C ARG A 280 2.15 6.01 -6.84
N LEU A 281 2.66 5.47 -5.77
CA LEU A 281 2.00 4.38 -5.05
C LEU A 281 0.86 4.95 -4.22
N THR A 282 -0.18 4.16 -3.95
CA THR A 282 -1.21 4.54 -2.98
C THR A 282 -0.60 4.77 -1.60
N MET A 283 -1.28 5.55 -0.76
CA MET A 283 -0.79 5.81 0.60
C MET A 283 -0.67 4.50 1.39
N ALA A 284 -1.64 3.60 1.28
CA ALA A 284 -1.61 2.31 1.95
C ALA A 284 -0.41 1.44 1.52
N ALA A 285 -0.16 1.30 0.22
CA ALA A 285 1.01 0.57 -0.27
C ALA A 285 2.33 1.21 0.20
N ARG A 286 2.42 2.55 0.20
CA ARG A 286 3.60 3.27 0.70
C ARG A 286 3.88 3.00 2.18
N TRP A 287 2.86 3.01 3.03
CA TRP A 287 3.01 2.75 4.46
C TRP A 287 3.33 1.29 4.74
N LEU A 288 2.55 0.36 4.21
CA LEU A 288 2.75 -1.07 4.46
C LEU A 288 4.11 -1.56 3.94
N LEU A 289 4.51 -1.11 2.76
CA LEU A 289 5.73 -1.55 2.10
C LEU A 289 6.95 -0.66 2.42
N ALA A 290 6.82 0.37 3.26
CA ALA A 290 7.89 1.34 3.50
C ALA A 290 9.25 0.70 3.85
N PRO A 291 9.36 -0.34 4.70
CA PRO A 291 10.62 -1.01 4.96
C PRO A 291 11.26 -1.60 3.70
N TYR A 292 10.47 -2.28 2.87
CA TYR A 292 10.94 -2.84 1.59
C TYR A 292 11.28 -1.74 0.58
N LEU A 293 10.43 -0.72 0.44
CA LEU A 293 10.65 0.40 -0.49
C LEU A 293 11.93 1.17 -0.14
N GLY A 294 12.19 1.39 1.15
CA GLY A 294 13.41 2.01 1.64
C GLY A 294 14.65 1.19 1.28
N ALA A 295 14.61 -0.12 1.52
CA ALA A 295 15.69 -1.04 1.16
C ALA A 295 15.92 -1.08 -0.36
N ALA A 296 14.85 -1.17 -1.16
CA ALA A 296 14.92 -1.16 -2.63
C ALA A 296 15.50 0.16 -3.16
N TRP A 297 15.12 1.29 -2.57
CA TRP A 297 15.67 2.60 -2.94
C TRP A 297 17.15 2.70 -2.61
N ILE A 298 17.59 2.33 -1.39
CA ILE A 298 18.99 2.32 -0.97
C ILE A 298 19.79 1.41 -1.90
N ASN A 299 19.33 0.18 -2.13
CA ASN A 299 19.94 -0.78 -3.03
C ASN A 299 20.14 -0.19 -4.44
N SER A 300 19.11 0.47 -4.97
CA SER A 300 19.21 1.15 -6.27
C SER A 300 20.33 2.17 -6.31
N ARG A 301 20.45 3.01 -5.28
CA ARG A 301 21.47 4.07 -5.23
C ARG A 301 22.88 3.51 -5.07
N LEU A 302 23.06 2.45 -4.30
CA LEU A 302 24.34 1.76 -4.13
C LEU A 302 24.82 1.11 -5.44
N TRP A 303 23.95 0.35 -6.10
CA TRP A 303 24.32 -0.35 -7.34
C TRP A 303 24.59 0.60 -8.51
N THR A 304 23.88 1.72 -8.58
CA THR A 304 24.02 2.68 -9.68
C THR A 304 24.95 3.86 -9.35
N ARG A 305 25.69 3.82 -8.26
CA ARG A 305 26.54 4.92 -7.79
C ARG A 305 27.61 5.36 -8.80
N ARG A 306 28.12 4.41 -9.63
CA ARG A 306 29.15 4.66 -10.64
C ARG A 306 28.57 5.18 -11.97
N ALA A 307 27.29 4.93 -12.27
CA ALA A 307 26.60 5.36 -13.48
C ALA A 307 25.19 5.87 -13.15
N PRO A 308 25.05 6.98 -12.40
CA PRO A 308 23.77 7.47 -11.92
C PRO A 308 22.93 8.17 -12.98
N GLN A 309 23.57 8.69 -14.01
CA GLN A 309 22.88 9.47 -15.05
C GLN A 309 22.23 8.59 -16.11
N PRO A 310 21.11 9.03 -16.68
CA PRO A 310 20.57 8.41 -17.88
C PRO A 310 21.51 8.65 -19.08
N VAL A 311 21.48 7.75 -20.03
CA VAL A 311 22.30 7.81 -21.25
C VAL A 311 21.41 7.84 -22.49
N PRO A 312 21.74 8.62 -23.53
CA PRO A 312 21.03 8.57 -24.79
C PRO A 312 21.31 7.23 -25.51
N VAL A 313 20.27 6.67 -26.12
CA VAL A 313 20.39 5.44 -26.93
C VAL A 313 20.30 5.81 -28.40
N VAL A 314 19.12 6.16 -28.90
CA VAL A 314 18.88 6.60 -30.28
C VAL A 314 17.56 7.40 -30.33
N ASP A 315 17.41 8.30 -31.30
CA ASP A 315 16.15 9.01 -31.62
C ASP A 315 15.42 9.58 -30.41
N ALA A 316 16.11 10.36 -29.59
CA ALA A 316 15.60 10.99 -28.41
C ALA A 316 15.13 10.02 -27.28
N VAL A 317 15.45 8.72 -27.36
CA VAL A 317 15.20 7.73 -26.32
C VAL A 317 16.43 7.58 -25.45
N TRP A 318 16.22 7.75 -24.13
CA TRP A 318 17.23 7.65 -23.08
C TRP A 318 16.96 6.47 -22.16
N LEU A 319 18.00 5.82 -21.67
CA LEU A 319 17.93 4.70 -20.75
C LEU A 319 18.57 5.05 -19.42
N GLY A 320 17.88 4.78 -18.31
CA GLY A 320 18.44 5.07 -17.01
C GLY A 320 17.72 4.39 -15.84
N ARG A 321 18.24 4.68 -14.63
CA ARG A 321 17.56 4.34 -13.39
C ARG A 321 16.38 5.27 -13.16
N LEU A 322 15.50 4.86 -12.25
CA LEU A 322 14.39 5.69 -11.79
C LEU A 322 14.93 7.07 -11.31
N PRO A 323 14.40 8.19 -11.85
CA PRO A 323 14.85 9.52 -11.48
C PRO A 323 14.58 9.82 -10.00
N GLY A 324 15.30 10.79 -9.45
CA GLY A 324 15.08 11.29 -8.09
C GLY A 324 13.89 12.23 -8.00
N THR A 325 14.17 13.47 -7.59
CA THR A 325 13.13 14.52 -7.41
C THR A 325 12.84 15.30 -8.70
N ALA A 326 13.78 15.34 -9.62
CA ALA A 326 13.65 16.07 -10.89
C ALA A 326 14.14 15.20 -12.05
N LEU A 327 13.56 15.46 -13.22
CA LEU A 327 14.01 14.87 -14.47
C LEU A 327 15.17 15.72 -15.03
N PRO A 328 16.34 15.13 -15.35
CA PRO A 328 17.43 15.93 -15.90
C PRO A 328 17.09 16.43 -17.32
N ALA A 329 17.53 17.65 -17.65
CA ALA A 329 17.40 18.17 -18.99
C ALA A 329 18.27 17.31 -19.97
N PRO A 330 17.82 17.13 -21.23
CA PRO A 330 16.68 17.74 -21.91
C PRO A 330 15.38 16.90 -21.86
N LEU A 331 15.25 15.97 -20.93
CA LEU A 331 14.17 14.97 -20.89
C LEU A 331 12.82 15.64 -20.58
N VAL A 332 11.82 15.34 -21.40
CA VAL A 332 10.45 15.87 -21.29
C VAL A 332 9.39 14.78 -21.03
N GLY A 333 9.79 13.50 -21.14
CA GLY A 333 8.90 12.36 -20.93
C GLY A 333 9.55 11.22 -20.17
N VAL A 334 8.73 10.37 -19.56
CA VAL A 334 9.18 9.18 -18.82
C VAL A 334 8.29 7.99 -19.13
N VAL A 335 8.92 6.88 -19.55
CA VAL A 335 8.32 5.54 -19.56
C VAL A 335 8.87 4.77 -18.37
N ASP A 336 8.03 4.56 -17.39
CA ASP A 336 8.39 3.95 -16.11
C ASP A 336 7.96 2.48 -16.06
N THR A 337 8.94 1.59 -16.08
CA THR A 337 8.73 0.13 -16.01
C THR A 337 8.89 -0.43 -14.59
N CYS A 338 9.09 0.43 -13.58
CA CYS A 338 9.22 0.03 -12.18
C CYS A 338 7.86 -0.15 -11.53
N ALA A 339 7.59 -1.29 -10.91
CA ALA A 339 6.37 -1.49 -10.11
C ALA A 339 6.50 -0.95 -8.68
N GLU A 340 7.66 -1.15 -8.06
CA GLU A 340 7.88 -1.04 -6.62
C GLU A 340 8.13 0.39 -6.12
N LEU A 341 8.74 1.27 -6.89
CA LEU A 341 9.05 2.63 -6.44
C LEU A 341 8.19 3.68 -7.12
N SER A 342 7.84 4.73 -6.38
CA SER A 342 7.17 5.89 -6.97
C SER A 342 8.11 6.65 -7.89
N CYS A 343 7.63 7.00 -9.08
CA CYS A 343 8.28 7.94 -9.98
C CYS A 343 7.59 9.32 -9.87
N ARG A 344 8.39 10.36 -9.70
CA ARG A 344 7.88 11.74 -9.74
C ARG A 344 8.55 12.45 -10.90
N ALA A 345 7.77 12.83 -11.88
CA ALA A 345 8.22 13.58 -13.04
C ALA A 345 7.26 14.76 -13.29
N PRO A 346 7.27 15.79 -12.39
CA PRO A 346 6.35 16.91 -12.51
C PRO A 346 6.60 17.66 -13.84
N GLY A 347 5.53 17.94 -14.57
CA GLY A 347 5.59 18.62 -15.87
C GLY A 347 6.01 17.77 -17.05
N ALA A 348 6.46 16.54 -16.84
CA ALA A 348 6.81 15.62 -17.93
C ALA A 348 5.62 14.76 -18.36
N ALA A 349 5.60 14.39 -19.65
CA ALA A 349 4.70 13.35 -20.14
C ALA A 349 5.08 12.01 -19.49
N TYR A 350 4.10 11.27 -18.98
CA TYR A 350 4.36 10.08 -18.18
C TYR A 350 3.55 8.87 -18.63
N ALA A 351 4.20 7.73 -18.74
CA ALA A 351 3.56 6.44 -18.97
C ALA A 351 4.08 5.40 -17.97
N SER A 352 3.18 4.67 -17.32
CA SER A 352 3.50 3.59 -16.38
C SER A 352 3.21 2.24 -17.00
N VAL A 353 4.24 1.39 -17.09
CA VAL A 353 4.12 -0.02 -17.49
C VAL A 353 4.78 -0.89 -16.41
N PRO A 354 4.12 -1.08 -15.26
CA PRO A 354 4.77 -1.68 -14.10
C PRO A 354 5.12 -3.15 -14.36
N MET A 355 6.37 -3.51 -14.09
CA MET A 355 6.94 -4.85 -14.18
C MET A 355 7.59 -5.21 -12.84
N LEU A 356 7.45 -6.47 -12.40
CA LEU A 356 8.14 -6.96 -11.20
C LEU A 356 9.66 -6.98 -11.39
N ASP A 357 10.40 -6.71 -10.33
CA ASP A 357 11.86 -6.86 -10.35
C ASP A 357 12.26 -8.35 -10.36
N LEU A 358 13.48 -8.64 -10.84
CA LEU A 358 14.06 -9.99 -10.89
C LEU A 358 13.25 -11.03 -11.70
N VAL A 359 12.16 -10.62 -12.35
CA VAL A 359 11.31 -11.46 -13.19
C VAL A 359 11.40 -10.98 -14.63
N VAL A 360 11.37 -11.92 -15.56
CA VAL A 360 11.34 -11.58 -16.99
C VAL A 360 9.98 -10.96 -17.32
N PRO A 361 9.94 -9.76 -17.93
CA PRO A 361 8.69 -9.14 -18.35
C PRO A 361 7.94 -10.01 -19.36
N SER A 362 6.62 -9.94 -19.38
CA SER A 362 5.84 -10.59 -20.43
C SER A 362 5.96 -9.85 -21.78
N ALA A 363 5.74 -10.56 -22.89
CA ALA A 363 5.72 -9.96 -24.22
C ALA A 363 4.69 -8.81 -24.31
N ALA A 364 3.53 -8.95 -23.65
CA ALA A 364 2.52 -7.89 -23.61
C ALA A 364 3.02 -6.64 -22.88
N GLN A 365 3.75 -6.80 -21.76
CA GLN A 365 4.34 -5.65 -21.03
C GLN A 365 5.42 -4.96 -21.87
N LEU A 366 6.27 -5.73 -22.57
CA LEU A 366 7.30 -5.16 -23.45
C LEU A 366 6.68 -4.41 -24.63
N ARG A 367 5.62 -4.94 -25.25
CA ARG A 367 4.86 -4.23 -26.29
C ARG A 367 4.27 -2.93 -25.77
N ALA A 368 3.57 -2.97 -24.65
CA ALA A 368 3.00 -1.78 -24.05
C ALA A 368 4.05 -0.71 -23.72
N ALA A 369 5.25 -1.13 -23.29
CA ALA A 369 6.36 -0.22 -23.06
C ALA A 369 6.91 0.36 -24.37
N ALA A 370 7.07 -0.45 -25.42
CA ALA A 370 7.49 0.00 -26.75
C ALA A 370 6.51 1.02 -27.34
N ASP A 371 5.21 0.75 -27.27
CA ASP A 371 4.14 1.67 -27.73
C ASP A 371 4.16 3.00 -26.93
N ALA A 372 4.43 2.92 -25.63
CA ALA A 372 4.57 4.11 -24.79
C ALA A 372 5.81 4.94 -25.15
N ILE A 373 6.94 4.28 -25.45
CA ILE A 373 8.17 4.93 -25.92
C ILE A 373 7.90 5.68 -27.22
N GLU A 374 7.33 4.99 -28.22
CA GLU A 374 7.08 5.58 -29.53
C GLU A 374 6.14 6.78 -29.45
N ARG A 375 5.06 6.67 -28.68
CA ARG A 375 4.11 7.76 -28.47
C ARG A 375 4.74 8.98 -27.77
N LEU A 376 5.53 8.77 -26.70
CA LEU A 376 6.06 9.88 -25.92
C LEU A 376 7.24 10.56 -26.58
N ARG A 377 8.11 9.84 -27.30
CA ARG A 377 9.27 10.43 -27.99
C ARG A 377 8.88 11.43 -29.09
N GLY A 378 7.67 11.31 -29.64
CA GLY A 378 7.13 12.29 -30.58
C GLY A 378 6.98 13.71 -30.00
N HIS A 379 6.99 13.85 -28.67
CA HIS A 379 6.92 15.13 -27.98
C HIS A 379 8.31 15.64 -27.53
N GLY A 380 9.37 14.86 -27.68
CA GLY A 380 10.74 15.19 -27.29
C GLY A 380 11.48 14.07 -26.57
N PRO A 381 12.67 14.33 -26.00
CA PRO A 381 13.48 13.31 -25.36
C PRO A 381 12.77 12.61 -24.18
N VAL A 382 12.78 11.27 -24.21
CA VAL A 382 12.06 10.43 -23.25
C VAL A 382 13.02 9.51 -22.50
N LEU A 383 12.87 9.42 -21.17
CA LEU A 383 13.57 8.47 -20.32
C LEU A 383 12.79 7.18 -20.18
N VAL A 384 13.39 6.04 -20.54
CA VAL A 384 12.90 4.71 -20.20
C VAL A 384 13.63 4.23 -18.96
N CYS A 385 12.91 4.00 -17.86
CA CYS A 385 13.54 3.68 -16.59
C CYS A 385 12.89 2.48 -15.87
N CYS A 386 13.71 1.78 -15.12
CA CYS A 386 13.31 0.90 -14.01
C CYS A 386 14.13 1.27 -12.78
N VAL A 387 14.10 0.50 -11.70
CA VAL A 387 14.84 0.85 -10.47
C VAL A 387 16.32 1.09 -10.74
N LEU A 388 16.98 0.21 -11.49
CA LEU A 388 18.42 0.26 -11.78
C LEU A 388 18.74 0.78 -13.19
N GLY A 389 17.81 0.65 -14.13
CA GLY A 389 18.08 0.91 -15.54
C GLY A 389 18.89 -0.19 -16.23
N TYR A 390 18.82 -1.46 -15.74
CA TYR A 390 19.68 -2.53 -16.23
C TYR A 390 18.94 -3.64 -17.00
N SER A 391 17.71 -4.02 -16.61
CA SER A 391 17.02 -5.15 -17.23
C SER A 391 15.67 -4.75 -17.82
N ARG A 392 14.65 -4.46 -17.01
CA ARG A 392 13.28 -4.16 -17.46
C ARG A 392 13.23 -3.04 -18.50
N SER A 393 13.87 -1.91 -18.21
CA SER A 393 13.96 -0.76 -19.13
C SER A 393 14.81 -1.07 -20.34
N ALA A 394 15.90 -1.82 -20.20
CA ALA A 394 16.75 -2.23 -21.32
C ALA A 394 15.99 -3.17 -22.29
N ALA A 395 15.24 -4.15 -21.75
CA ALA A 395 14.40 -5.03 -22.56
C ALA A 395 13.30 -4.25 -23.28
N SER A 396 12.71 -3.24 -22.64
CA SER A 396 11.69 -2.37 -23.24
C SER A 396 12.25 -1.54 -24.41
N VAL A 397 13.46 -0.98 -24.25
CA VAL A 397 14.13 -0.23 -25.33
C VAL A 397 14.52 -1.16 -26.49
N ALA A 398 15.07 -2.35 -26.19
CA ALA A 398 15.41 -3.33 -27.25
C ALA A 398 14.16 -3.76 -28.01
N THR A 399 13.05 -4.00 -27.35
CA THR A 399 11.77 -4.32 -28.01
C THR A 399 11.30 -3.17 -28.89
N TRP A 400 11.39 -1.93 -28.41
CA TRP A 400 11.03 -0.75 -29.18
C TRP A 400 11.88 -0.60 -30.43
N LEU A 401 13.21 -0.80 -30.34
CA LEU A 401 14.12 -0.74 -31.50
C LEU A 401 13.71 -1.71 -32.61
N LEU A 402 13.35 -2.96 -32.21
CA LEU A 402 12.90 -3.98 -33.16
C LEU A 402 11.57 -3.63 -33.82
N ARG A 403 10.57 -3.28 -33.00
CA ARG A 403 9.21 -3.00 -33.49
C ARG A 403 9.12 -1.78 -34.38
N THR A 404 10.09 -0.89 -34.30
CA THR A 404 10.17 0.33 -35.13
C THR A 404 11.19 0.25 -36.26
N GLY A 405 11.75 -0.92 -36.51
CA GLY A 405 12.73 -1.13 -37.60
C GLY A 405 14.08 -0.44 -37.38
N ARG A 406 14.40 -0.02 -36.15
CA ARG A 406 15.69 0.61 -35.81
C ARG A 406 16.79 -0.38 -35.49
N ALA A 407 16.43 -1.63 -35.32
CA ALA A 407 17.35 -2.76 -35.22
C ALA A 407 16.88 -3.89 -36.15
N ARG A 408 17.83 -4.60 -36.73
CA ARG A 408 17.59 -5.68 -37.71
C ARG A 408 17.07 -6.95 -37.04
N ASP A 409 17.64 -7.25 -35.87
CA ASP A 409 17.34 -8.44 -35.09
C ASP A 409 17.58 -8.19 -33.58
N VAL A 410 17.31 -9.20 -32.76
CA VAL A 410 17.46 -9.10 -31.31
C VAL A 410 18.90 -8.82 -30.88
N ALA A 411 19.88 -9.42 -31.60
CA ALA A 411 21.30 -9.24 -31.27
C ALA A 411 21.73 -7.79 -31.53
N ASP A 412 21.29 -7.23 -32.67
CA ASP A 412 21.52 -5.85 -33.05
C ASP A 412 20.88 -4.87 -32.05
N ALA A 413 19.61 -5.09 -31.69
CA ALA A 413 18.92 -4.29 -30.69
C ALA A 413 19.65 -4.28 -29.34
N VAL A 414 20.07 -5.45 -28.86
CA VAL A 414 20.82 -5.60 -27.62
C VAL A 414 22.19 -4.94 -27.69
N SER A 415 22.87 -5.05 -28.87
CA SER A 415 24.16 -4.39 -29.11
C SER A 415 24.05 -2.87 -29.01
N ILE A 416 23.03 -2.28 -29.65
CA ILE A 416 22.75 -0.84 -29.58
C ILE A 416 22.54 -0.41 -28.12
N VAL A 417 21.67 -1.10 -27.37
CA VAL A 417 21.38 -0.77 -25.97
C VAL A 417 22.62 -0.95 -25.07
N ARG A 418 23.42 -2.01 -25.31
CA ARG A 418 24.65 -2.28 -24.56
C ARG A 418 25.75 -1.28 -24.87
N GLY A 419 25.84 -0.82 -26.12
CA GLY A 419 26.75 0.26 -26.50
C GLY A 419 26.49 1.55 -25.73
N ALA A 420 25.21 1.91 -25.55
CA ALA A 420 24.84 3.08 -24.77
C ALA A 420 25.02 2.86 -23.25
N ARG A 421 24.68 1.65 -22.74
CA ARG A 421 24.77 1.33 -21.30
C ARG A 421 25.35 -0.07 -21.09
N PRO A 422 26.67 -0.22 -20.96
CA PRO A 422 27.35 -1.52 -20.85
C PRO A 422 26.88 -2.40 -19.67
N SER A 423 26.33 -1.79 -18.61
CA SER A 423 25.86 -2.48 -17.41
C SER A 423 24.50 -3.15 -17.53
N ILE A 424 23.88 -3.21 -18.73
CA ILE A 424 22.60 -3.91 -18.89
C ILE A 424 22.75 -5.41 -18.66
N VAL A 425 21.69 -6.00 -18.09
CA VAL A 425 21.61 -7.43 -17.76
C VAL A 425 20.41 -8.02 -18.50
N LEU A 426 20.66 -8.67 -19.61
CA LEU A 426 19.68 -9.39 -20.42
C LEU A 426 20.20 -10.82 -20.63
N HIS A 427 19.48 -11.80 -20.09
CA HIS A 427 19.76 -13.23 -20.25
C HIS A 427 18.96 -13.79 -21.42
N ASP A 428 19.26 -15.01 -21.87
CA ASP A 428 18.61 -15.64 -23.03
C ASP A 428 17.08 -15.63 -22.97
N VAL A 429 16.51 -15.84 -21.78
CA VAL A 429 15.05 -15.77 -21.59
C VAL A 429 14.49 -14.37 -21.91
N HIS A 430 15.24 -13.30 -21.62
CA HIS A 430 14.83 -11.94 -22.02
C HIS A 430 14.87 -11.80 -23.53
N LEU A 431 15.90 -12.34 -24.20
CA LEU A 431 16.04 -12.29 -25.66
C LEU A 431 14.88 -13.00 -26.38
N GLN A 432 14.48 -14.17 -25.88
CA GLN A 432 13.32 -14.90 -26.38
C GLN A 432 12.02 -14.09 -26.24
N VAL A 433 11.79 -13.45 -25.11
CA VAL A 433 10.58 -12.63 -24.88
C VAL A 433 10.62 -11.34 -25.72
N ILE A 434 11.78 -10.72 -25.89
CA ILE A 434 11.96 -9.57 -26.80
C ILE A 434 11.60 -9.96 -28.23
N ALA A 435 12.11 -11.11 -28.74
CA ALA A 435 11.76 -11.65 -30.04
C ALA A 435 10.25 -11.88 -30.19
N ALA A 436 9.63 -12.56 -29.21
CA ALA A 436 8.20 -12.81 -29.19
C ALA A 436 7.35 -11.52 -29.12
N ALA A 437 7.84 -10.50 -28.43
CA ALA A 437 7.18 -9.20 -28.38
C ALA A 437 7.28 -8.42 -29.71
N ALA A 438 8.34 -8.61 -30.46
CA ALA A 438 8.55 -7.97 -31.76
C ALA A 438 7.80 -8.66 -32.92
N ALA A 439 7.61 -9.98 -32.85
CA ALA A 439 6.98 -10.77 -33.90
C ALA A 439 5.49 -10.50 -34.18
N GLN A 440 4.77 -9.84 -33.26
CA GLN A 440 3.37 -9.47 -33.40
C GLN A 440 3.24 -7.98 -33.74
N GLU A 441 2.83 -7.69 -35.00
CA GLU A 441 2.59 -6.39 -35.63
C GLU A 441 3.65 -5.29 -35.37
N THR A 442 4.34 -4.92 -36.43
CA THR A 442 5.25 -3.77 -36.45
C THR A 442 4.45 -2.48 -36.30
N ILE A 443 4.89 -1.56 -35.47
CA ILE A 443 4.30 -0.21 -35.34
C ILE A 443 4.63 0.56 -36.63
N ALA A 444 3.62 0.87 -37.42
CA ALA A 444 3.75 1.65 -38.67
C ALA A 444 4.04 3.14 -38.35
#